data_8e122a36a8fe20c827c9b41d0987f903
#
_entry.id   8e122a36a8fe20c827c9b41d0987f903
#
_cell.length_a   1.000
_cell.length_b   1.000
_cell.length_c   1.000
_cell.angle_alpha   90.00
_cell.angle_beta   90.00
_cell.angle_gamma   90.00
#
_symmetry.space_group_name_H-M   'P 1'
#
loop_
_entity.id
_entity.type
_entity.pdbx_description
1 polymer ?
#
loop_
_entity_poly.entity_id
_entity_poly.type
_entity_poly.pdbx_seq_one_letter_code
_entity_poly.pdbx_strand_id
1 'polypeptide(L)'
;MEEKLKIEYTIISRGTEKYGSKGYMGISEVKKGKRYFVLSKHYEKEVKTLKDSFEFDDIYNIENITLSRFEIIPKITLDNKKDFINKRIIICGLGNVGFASLIYLLDLGYKEIDILINNNEKYVNDAIMQLNQRYNAKISVVTTLSTYNTYIEATGKSNIIKEIIENITENSSIFLLGTPREGTYLIDPLEIHRKNINIFGGHELNGHSWQNRNSCFIDLLKKNRNKELKKFVNIYNEKPNIVNNVLQRKNNFFEVIKYDI
;
A
#
# COMPACT_ATOMS: atom_id res chain seq x y z
N MET A 1 35.69 -2.72 3.52
CA MET A 1 35.18 -2.57 2.13
C MET A 1 33.67 -2.42 2.23
N GLU A 2 33.14 -1.30 1.79
CA GLU A 2 31.67 -1.15 1.68
C GLU A 2 31.17 -2.14 0.63
N GLU A 3 30.25 -2.99 1.03
CA GLU A 3 29.73 -4.05 0.18
C GLU A 3 28.72 -3.44 -0.78
N LYS A 4 29.08 -3.37 -2.07
CA LYS A 4 28.16 -2.92 -3.11
C LYS A 4 27.11 -4.00 -3.39
N LEU A 5 25.84 -3.60 -3.49
CA LEU A 5 24.74 -4.44 -3.93
C LEU A 5 24.24 -3.95 -5.28
N LYS A 6 24.09 -4.85 -6.24
CA LYS A 6 23.39 -4.58 -7.48
C LYS A 6 21.88 -4.62 -7.26
N ILE A 7 21.18 -3.75 -7.94
CA ILE A 7 19.70 -3.67 -7.87
C ILE A 7 19.12 -4.45 -9.03
N GLU A 8 18.37 -5.50 -8.70
CA GLU A 8 17.68 -6.33 -9.71
C GLU A 8 16.28 -5.80 -10.02
N TYR A 9 15.59 -5.23 -9.03
CA TYR A 9 14.25 -4.68 -9.21
C TYR A 9 14.09 -3.32 -8.52
N THR A 10 13.24 -2.48 -9.08
CA THR A 10 12.66 -1.34 -8.36
C THR A 10 11.15 -1.37 -8.41
N ILE A 11 10.51 -0.96 -7.33
CA ILE A 11 9.04 -0.94 -7.19
C ILE A 11 8.55 0.48 -7.42
N ILE A 12 7.53 0.66 -8.25
CA ILE A 12 6.92 1.95 -8.54
C ILE A 12 5.86 2.29 -7.49
N SER A 13 6.05 3.42 -6.81
CA SER A 13 5.06 4.01 -5.92
C SER A 13 4.35 5.16 -6.59
N ARG A 14 3.27 4.88 -7.32
CA ARG A 14 2.54 5.90 -8.12
C ARG A 14 2.16 7.14 -7.31
N GLY A 15 1.66 6.96 -6.09
CA GLY A 15 1.24 8.07 -5.22
C GLY A 15 2.40 9.01 -4.85
N THR A 16 3.64 8.51 -4.79
CA THR A 16 4.82 9.30 -4.47
C THR A 16 5.51 9.84 -5.72
N GLU A 17 5.61 9.02 -6.75
CA GLU A 17 6.42 9.33 -7.94
C GLU A 17 5.73 10.26 -8.91
N LYS A 18 4.40 10.25 -8.96
CA LYS A 18 3.62 11.24 -9.72
C LYS A 18 3.94 12.68 -9.32
N TYR A 19 4.42 12.90 -8.09
CA TYR A 19 4.79 14.22 -7.56
C TYR A 19 6.30 14.49 -7.58
N GLY A 20 7.05 13.78 -8.44
CA GLY A 20 8.44 14.09 -8.76
C GLY A 20 9.50 13.26 -8.04
N SER A 21 9.13 12.25 -7.25
CA SER A 21 10.11 11.28 -6.76
C SER A 21 10.65 10.43 -7.91
N LYS A 22 11.96 10.13 -7.87
CA LYS A 22 12.64 9.29 -8.87
C LYS A 22 12.71 7.81 -8.45
N GLY A 23 11.79 7.34 -7.63
CA GLY A 23 11.84 6.04 -6.98
C GLY A 23 12.55 6.09 -5.62
N TYR A 24 12.29 5.09 -4.79
CA TYR A 24 12.93 4.95 -3.47
C TYR A 24 12.91 3.50 -2.96
N MET A 25 12.46 2.56 -3.78
CA MET A 25 12.29 1.15 -3.38
C MET A 25 13.04 0.24 -4.35
N GLY A 26 14.18 -0.31 -3.90
CA GLY A 26 14.99 -1.26 -4.64
C GLY A 26 15.05 -2.63 -3.98
N ILE A 27 15.24 -3.66 -4.79
CA ILE A 27 15.49 -5.03 -4.35
C ILE A 27 16.78 -5.49 -5.00
N SER A 28 17.71 -5.96 -4.16
CA SER A 28 19.02 -6.39 -4.62
C SER A 28 18.97 -7.72 -5.40
N GLU A 29 20.05 -7.99 -6.13
CA GLU A 29 20.41 -9.34 -6.56
C GLU A 29 20.52 -10.30 -5.35
N VAL A 30 20.51 -11.60 -5.65
CA VAL A 30 20.76 -12.63 -4.63
C VAL A 30 22.24 -12.67 -4.27
N LYS A 31 22.54 -12.56 -2.98
CA LYS A 31 23.88 -12.67 -2.45
C LYS A 31 23.91 -13.64 -1.26
N LYS A 32 24.59 -14.76 -1.40
CA LYS A 32 24.68 -15.83 -0.38
C LYS A 32 23.30 -16.30 0.12
N GLY A 33 22.33 -16.46 -0.80
CA GLY A 33 20.95 -16.88 -0.48
C GLY A 33 20.09 -15.81 0.18
N LYS A 34 20.54 -14.55 0.20
CA LYS A 34 19.82 -13.41 0.76
C LYS A 34 19.57 -12.35 -0.31
N ARG A 35 18.51 -11.59 -0.10
CA ARG A 35 18.19 -10.34 -0.81
C ARG A 35 18.03 -9.22 0.19
N TYR A 36 18.11 -8.00 -0.31
CA TYR A 36 17.93 -6.79 0.50
C TYR A 36 16.89 -5.89 -0.17
N PHE A 37 15.92 -5.45 0.62
CA PHE A 37 15.12 -4.30 0.25
C PHE A 37 15.89 -3.04 0.69
N VAL A 38 16.16 -2.16 -0.24
CA VAL A 38 17.02 -0.98 -0.02
C VAL A 38 16.37 0.30 -0.54
N LEU A 39 16.81 1.45 -0.04
CA LEU A 39 16.45 2.73 -0.64
C LEU A 39 17.28 2.91 -1.92
N SER A 40 16.62 2.91 -3.08
CA SER A 40 17.23 3.07 -4.39
C SER A 40 16.33 3.85 -5.33
N LYS A 41 16.92 4.70 -6.16
CA LYS A 41 16.18 5.36 -7.24
C LYS A 41 16.00 4.41 -8.42
N HIS A 42 15.02 4.69 -9.28
CA HIS A 42 14.93 4.02 -10.56
C HIS A 42 16.21 4.26 -11.38
N TYR A 43 16.64 3.23 -12.10
CA TYR A 43 17.88 3.21 -12.91
C TYR A 43 19.19 3.31 -12.10
N GLU A 44 19.15 3.31 -10.78
CA GLU A 44 20.33 3.16 -9.93
C GLU A 44 20.67 1.67 -9.82
N LYS A 45 21.72 1.25 -10.54
CA LYS A 45 22.10 -0.17 -10.65
C LYS A 45 22.89 -0.71 -9.45
N GLU A 46 23.43 0.15 -8.62
CA GLU A 46 24.23 -0.23 -7.45
C GLU A 46 23.94 0.69 -6.27
N VAL A 47 23.87 0.12 -5.07
CA VAL A 47 23.84 0.85 -3.80
C VAL A 47 25.05 0.48 -2.94
N LYS A 48 25.59 1.46 -2.23
CA LYS A 48 26.80 1.31 -1.41
C LYS A 48 26.54 1.15 0.08
N THR A 49 25.30 1.32 0.51
CA THR A 49 24.97 1.28 1.94
C THR A 49 23.80 0.38 2.21
N LEU A 50 23.90 -0.39 3.27
CA LEU A 50 22.82 -1.21 3.83
C LEU A 50 22.08 -0.49 4.96
N LYS A 51 22.39 0.77 5.21
CA LYS A 51 21.65 1.55 6.19
C LYS A 51 20.18 1.58 5.78
N ASP A 52 19.33 1.26 6.73
CA ASP A 52 17.89 1.20 6.51
C ASP A 52 17.45 0.17 5.43
N SER A 53 18.19 -0.96 5.29
CA SER A 53 17.81 -2.09 4.44
C SER A 53 17.09 -3.18 5.21
N PHE A 54 16.20 -3.92 4.54
CA PHE A 54 15.61 -5.15 5.09
C PHE A 54 16.30 -6.36 4.44
N GLU A 55 16.93 -7.20 5.23
CA GLU A 55 17.48 -8.48 4.76
C GLU A 55 16.42 -9.58 4.84
N PHE A 56 16.33 -10.43 3.82
CA PHE A 56 15.42 -11.57 3.78
C PHE A 56 15.96 -12.69 2.90
N ASP A 57 15.44 -13.90 3.09
CA ASP A 57 15.83 -15.08 2.32
C ASP A 57 15.35 -15.00 0.87
N ASP A 58 16.13 -15.52 -0.08
CA ASP A 58 15.79 -15.57 -1.52
C ASP A 58 14.77 -16.68 -1.87
N ILE A 59 13.80 -16.90 -1.02
CA ILE A 59 12.71 -17.86 -1.23
C ILE A 59 11.39 -17.21 -1.62
N TYR A 60 11.36 -15.87 -1.63
CA TYR A 60 10.16 -15.08 -1.92
C TYR A 60 10.21 -14.54 -3.34
N ASN A 61 9.10 -14.66 -4.06
CA ASN A 61 8.98 -14.04 -5.38
C ASN A 61 8.77 -12.53 -5.28
N ILE A 62 9.00 -11.83 -6.37
CA ILE A 62 8.93 -10.37 -6.43
C ILE A 62 7.53 -9.84 -6.10
N GLU A 63 6.48 -10.58 -6.45
CA GLU A 63 5.10 -10.20 -6.19
C GLU A 63 4.80 -10.23 -4.69
N ASN A 64 5.28 -11.25 -3.97
CA ASN A 64 5.13 -11.35 -2.52
C ASN A 64 5.92 -10.25 -1.80
N ILE A 65 7.14 -9.95 -2.27
CA ILE A 65 7.97 -8.87 -1.74
C ILE A 65 7.27 -7.52 -1.93
N THR A 66 6.72 -7.29 -3.12
CA THR A 66 6.04 -6.03 -3.46
C THR A 66 4.79 -5.82 -2.61
N LEU A 67 3.92 -6.82 -2.50
CA LEU A 67 2.74 -6.72 -1.64
C LEU A 67 3.15 -6.48 -0.18
N SER A 68 4.07 -7.28 0.35
CA SER A 68 4.52 -7.19 1.75
C SER A 68 5.09 -5.81 2.07
N ARG A 69 5.79 -5.19 1.11
CA ARG A 69 6.31 -3.83 1.27
C ARG A 69 5.21 -2.80 1.48
N PHE A 70 4.13 -2.88 0.73
CA PHE A 70 3.01 -1.96 0.90
C PHE A 70 2.10 -2.32 2.08
N GLU A 71 2.00 -3.59 2.46
CA GLU A 71 1.23 -4.03 3.62
C GLU A 71 1.81 -3.61 4.97
N ILE A 72 3.09 -3.19 5.03
CA ILE A 72 3.66 -2.61 6.27
C ILE A 72 2.78 -1.44 6.75
N ILE A 73 2.31 -0.59 5.84
CA ILE A 73 1.52 0.61 6.18
C ILE A 73 0.22 0.24 6.91
N PRO A 74 -0.70 -0.55 6.34
CA PRO A 74 -1.90 -0.95 7.05
C PRO A 74 -1.58 -1.82 8.29
N LYS A 75 -0.60 -2.73 8.23
CA LYS A 75 -0.22 -3.56 9.38
C LYS A 75 0.15 -2.71 10.60
N ILE A 76 1.10 -1.81 10.45
CA ILE A 76 1.57 -0.94 11.55
C ILE A 76 0.44 -0.04 12.07
N THR A 77 -0.43 0.44 11.16
CA THR A 77 -1.49 1.37 11.54
C THR A 77 -2.67 0.67 12.20
N LEU A 78 -3.08 -0.49 11.69
CA LEU A 78 -4.33 -1.14 12.09
C LEU A 78 -4.15 -2.16 13.23
N ASP A 79 -2.97 -2.82 13.36
CA ASP A 79 -2.80 -3.92 14.32
C ASP A 79 -3.08 -3.51 15.77
N ASN A 80 -2.66 -2.34 16.17
CA ASN A 80 -2.87 -1.83 17.53
C ASN A 80 -4.20 -1.06 17.70
N LYS A 81 -5.05 -1.09 16.69
CA LYS A 81 -6.30 -0.31 16.61
C LYS A 81 -7.47 -1.14 16.10
N LYS A 82 -7.41 -2.46 16.24
CA LYS A 82 -8.46 -3.37 15.76
C LYS A 82 -9.81 -3.11 16.39
N ASP A 83 -9.85 -2.66 17.65
CA ASP A 83 -11.07 -2.32 18.38
C ASP A 83 -11.82 -1.11 17.75
N PHE A 84 -11.12 -0.32 16.93
CA PHE A 84 -11.67 0.81 16.21
C PHE A 84 -12.13 0.48 14.78
N ILE A 85 -11.97 -0.78 14.34
CA ILE A 85 -12.39 -1.26 13.03
C ILE A 85 -13.76 -1.90 13.16
N ASN A 86 -14.79 -1.15 12.80
CA ASN A 86 -16.18 -1.59 12.84
C ASN A 86 -16.61 -2.29 11.54
N LYS A 87 -17.77 -2.96 11.56
CA LYS A 87 -18.23 -3.85 10.49
C LYS A 87 -18.43 -3.21 9.12
N ARG A 88 -18.88 -1.94 9.05
CA ARG A 88 -19.05 -1.23 7.77
C ARG A 88 -17.77 -0.50 7.40
N ILE A 89 -16.97 -1.14 6.58
CA ILE A 89 -15.66 -0.66 6.19
C ILE A 89 -15.71 -0.14 4.75
N ILE A 90 -15.14 1.04 4.52
CA ILE A 90 -14.86 1.55 3.18
C ILE A 90 -13.38 1.87 3.02
N ILE A 91 -12.82 1.51 1.87
CA ILE A 91 -11.48 1.91 1.43
C ILE A 91 -11.64 2.99 0.37
N CYS A 92 -11.18 4.19 0.65
CA CYS A 92 -11.18 5.30 -0.29
C CYS A 92 -9.88 5.27 -1.11
N GLY A 93 -9.99 4.88 -2.38
CA GLY A 93 -8.88 4.74 -3.32
C GLY A 93 -8.25 3.34 -3.32
N LEU A 94 -8.11 2.77 -4.51
CA LEU A 94 -7.53 1.45 -4.74
C LEU A 94 -6.19 1.54 -5.53
N GLY A 95 -5.25 2.35 -4.99
CA GLY A 95 -3.84 2.37 -5.42
C GLY A 95 -3.02 1.31 -4.69
N ASN A 96 -1.68 1.43 -4.71
CA ASN A 96 -0.79 0.49 -4.03
C ASN A 96 -1.18 0.29 -2.55
N VAL A 97 -1.35 1.38 -1.80
CA VAL A 97 -1.68 1.33 -0.36
C VAL A 97 -3.11 0.82 -0.13
N GLY A 98 -4.09 1.31 -0.91
CA GLY A 98 -5.47 0.87 -0.77
C GLY A 98 -5.67 -0.61 -1.07
N PHE A 99 -5.02 -1.13 -2.12
CA PHE A 99 -5.07 -2.56 -2.44
C PHE A 99 -4.35 -3.41 -1.38
N ALA A 100 -3.19 -2.98 -0.89
CA ALA A 100 -2.51 -3.64 0.22
C ALA A 100 -3.36 -3.64 1.50
N SER A 101 -4.09 -2.54 1.78
CA SER A 101 -5.03 -2.46 2.91
C SER A 101 -6.20 -3.43 2.76
N LEU A 102 -6.73 -3.57 1.54
CA LEU A 102 -7.79 -4.55 1.24
C LEU A 102 -7.33 -5.97 1.56
N ILE A 103 -6.17 -6.38 1.01
CA ILE A 103 -5.62 -7.71 1.28
C ILE A 103 -5.39 -7.91 2.78
N TYR A 104 -4.84 -6.90 3.46
CA TYR A 104 -4.57 -6.96 4.89
C TYR A 104 -5.85 -7.14 5.73
N LEU A 105 -6.91 -6.40 5.44
CA LEU A 105 -8.21 -6.54 6.12
C LEU A 105 -8.86 -7.90 5.86
N LEU A 106 -8.79 -8.41 4.62
CA LEU A 106 -9.29 -9.75 4.27
C LEU A 106 -8.55 -10.84 5.05
N ASP A 107 -7.24 -10.71 5.21
CA ASP A 107 -6.43 -11.63 6.01
C ASP A 107 -6.74 -11.56 7.52
N LEU A 108 -7.20 -10.42 8.02
CA LEU A 108 -7.72 -10.26 9.38
C LEU A 108 -9.13 -10.84 9.56
N GLY A 109 -9.76 -11.29 8.46
CA GLY A 109 -11.09 -11.92 8.49
C GLY A 109 -12.26 -10.97 8.24
N TYR A 110 -12.01 -9.70 7.91
CA TYR A 110 -13.09 -8.80 7.47
C TYR A 110 -13.61 -9.24 6.11
N LYS A 111 -14.93 -9.43 5.97
CA LYS A 111 -15.55 -10.04 4.78
C LYS A 111 -16.44 -9.09 3.98
N GLU A 112 -16.87 -7.99 4.56
CA GLU A 112 -17.72 -6.99 3.90
C GLU A 112 -16.94 -5.68 3.82
N ILE A 113 -16.48 -5.30 2.62
CA ILE A 113 -15.65 -4.13 2.40
C ILE A 113 -16.10 -3.43 1.13
N ASP A 114 -16.46 -2.17 1.23
CA ASP A 114 -16.73 -1.33 0.08
C ASP A 114 -15.46 -0.56 -0.35
N ILE A 115 -15.35 -0.26 -1.64
CA ILE A 115 -14.21 0.43 -2.21
C ILE A 115 -14.72 1.63 -3.00
N LEU A 116 -14.33 2.83 -2.58
CA LEU A 116 -14.62 4.06 -3.31
C LEU A 116 -13.55 4.31 -4.37
N ILE A 117 -13.96 4.29 -5.64
CA ILE A 117 -13.11 4.67 -6.78
C ILE A 117 -13.94 5.40 -7.84
N ASN A 118 -13.33 6.39 -8.49
CA ASN A 118 -14.03 7.18 -9.51
C ASN A 118 -14.14 6.47 -10.87
N ASN A 119 -13.13 5.63 -11.21
CA ASN A 119 -13.08 4.89 -12.46
C ASN A 119 -12.98 3.41 -12.18
N ASN A 120 -13.96 2.65 -12.64
CA ASN A 120 -13.97 1.20 -12.49
C ASN A 120 -13.31 0.56 -13.71
N GLU A 121 -12.02 0.28 -13.62
CA GLU A 121 -11.25 -0.34 -14.69
C GLU A 121 -11.40 -1.86 -14.65
N LYS A 122 -11.27 -2.52 -15.81
CA LYS A 122 -11.45 -3.96 -15.94
C LYS A 122 -10.57 -4.76 -14.96
N TYR A 123 -9.28 -4.40 -14.79
CA TYR A 123 -8.40 -5.13 -13.89
C TYR A 123 -8.84 -5.05 -12.41
N VAL A 124 -9.56 -3.99 -12.02
CA VAL A 124 -10.13 -3.84 -10.68
C VAL A 124 -11.28 -4.83 -10.49
N ASN A 125 -12.19 -4.93 -11.46
CA ASN A 125 -13.31 -5.87 -11.39
C ASN A 125 -12.83 -7.32 -11.36
N ASP A 126 -11.85 -7.65 -12.20
CA ASP A 126 -11.25 -8.98 -12.25
C ASP A 126 -10.59 -9.36 -10.90
N ALA A 127 -9.92 -8.39 -10.27
CA ALA A 127 -9.31 -8.58 -8.97
C ALA A 127 -10.35 -8.79 -7.86
N ILE A 128 -11.39 -7.95 -7.83
CA ILE A 128 -12.46 -8.04 -6.82
C ILE A 128 -13.18 -9.39 -6.93
N MET A 129 -13.50 -9.84 -8.14
CA MET A 129 -14.12 -11.14 -8.37
C MET A 129 -13.25 -12.28 -7.80
N GLN A 130 -11.94 -12.26 -8.06
CA GLN A 130 -11.01 -13.26 -7.54
C GLN A 130 -10.89 -13.21 -6.02
N LEU A 131 -10.82 -12.00 -5.42
CA LEU A 131 -10.72 -11.84 -3.98
C LEU A 131 -12.02 -12.26 -3.28
N ASN A 132 -13.18 -11.93 -3.84
CA ASN A 132 -14.47 -12.39 -3.32
C ASN A 132 -14.53 -13.93 -3.26
N GLN A 133 -14.11 -14.59 -4.33
CA GLN A 133 -14.07 -16.05 -4.38
C GLN A 133 -13.03 -16.62 -3.40
N ARG A 134 -11.81 -16.10 -3.40
CA ARG A 134 -10.69 -16.60 -2.59
C ARG A 134 -10.93 -16.49 -1.09
N TYR A 135 -11.47 -15.35 -0.66
CA TYR A 135 -11.67 -15.05 0.76
C TYR A 135 -13.10 -15.34 1.24
N ASN A 136 -13.99 -15.82 0.37
CA ASN A 136 -15.42 -15.90 0.65
C ASN A 136 -15.94 -14.58 1.24
N ALA A 137 -15.69 -13.49 0.52
CA ALA A 137 -15.94 -12.11 0.94
C ALA A 137 -16.95 -11.43 0.01
N LYS A 138 -17.49 -10.30 0.45
CA LYS A 138 -18.35 -9.41 -0.30
C LYS A 138 -17.65 -8.06 -0.42
N ILE A 139 -16.86 -7.91 -1.48
CA ILE A 139 -16.18 -6.66 -1.82
C ILE A 139 -16.99 -6.01 -2.93
N SER A 140 -17.38 -4.75 -2.74
CA SER A 140 -18.17 -3.99 -3.70
C SER A 140 -17.46 -2.69 -4.10
N VAL A 141 -17.64 -2.27 -5.34
CA VAL A 141 -17.19 -0.96 -5.81
C VAL A 141 -18.34 0.03 -5.71
N VAL A 142 -18.06 1.18 -5.13
CA VAL A 142 -18.98 2.30 -5.02
C VAL A 142 -18.37 3.56 -5.64
N THR A 143 -19.20 4.44 -6.18
CA THR A 143 -18.76 5.71 -6.78
C THR A 143 -19.06 6.92 -5.91
N THR A 144 -19.87 6.74 -4.87
CA THR A 144 -20.26 7.78 -3.93
C THR A 144 -20.08 7.30 -2.51
N LEU A 145 -19.70 8.19 -1.61
CA LEU A 145 -19.67 7.91 -0.18
C LEU A 145 -21.10 7.81 0.36
N SER A 146 -21.31 6.80 1.17
CA SER A 146 -22.45 6.69 2.06
C SER A 146 -21.94 6.63 3.49
N THR A 147 -22.81 6.30 4.44
CA THR A 147 -22.45 6.21 5.84
C THR A 147 -21.73 4.92 6.17
N TYR A 148 -20.51 5.05 6.72
CA TYR A 148 -19.66 3.95 7.19
C TYR A 148 -19.21 4.18 8.63
N ASN A 149 -18.70 3.13 9.29
CA ASN A 149 -18.14 3.23 10.63
C ASN A 149 -16.60 3.23 10.60
N THR A 150 -16.01 2.70 9.53
CA THR A 150 -14.56 2.66 9.35
C THR A 150 -14.18 3.11 7.95
N TYR A 151 -13.36 4.14 7.90
CA TYR A 151 -12.84 4.72 6.66
C TYR A 151 -11.33 4.51 6.59
N ILE A 152 -10.87 3.80 5.54
CA ILE A 152 -9.45 3.66 5.21
C ILE A 152 -9.16 4.64 4.07
N GLU A 153 -8.62 5.81 4.40
CA GLU A 153 -8.27 6.83 3.41
C GLU A 153 -6.89 6.53 2.82
N ALA A 154 -6.84 6.14 1.55
CA ALA A 154 -5.63 5.76 0.83
C ALA A 154 -5.36 6.61 -0.42
N THR A 155 -6.09 7.71 -0.62
CA THR A 155 -5.92 8.60 -1.77
C THR A 155 -4.95 9.75 -1.47
N GLY A 156 -4.89 10.23 -0.23
CA GLY A 156 -4.20 11.46 0.16
C GLY A 156 -4.82 12.73 -0.41
N LYS A 157 -6.11 12.69 -0.81
CA LYS A 157 -6.81 13.83 -1.42
C LYS A 157 -7.69 14.57 -0.40
N SER A 158 -7.55 15.90 -0.35
CA SER A 158 -8.29 16.77 0.58
C SER A 158 -9.81 16.68 0.41
N ASN A 159 -10.29 16.63 -0.83
CA ASN A 159 -11.71 16.55 -1.11
C ASN A 159 -12.36 15.24 -0.60
N ILE A 160 -11.63 14.13 -0.63
CA ILE A 160 -12.14 12.85 -0.11
C ILE A 160 -12.25 12.89 1.41
N ILE A 161 -11.25 13.48 2.11
CA ILE A 161 -11.34 13.63 3.57
C ILE A 161 -12.49 14.55 3.96
N LYS A 162 -12.68 15.65 3.23
CA LYS A 162 -13.84 16.53 3.43
C LYS A 162 -15.14 15.74 3.29
N GLU A 163 -15.29 15.00 2.20
CA GLU A 163 -16.48 14.19 1.94
C GLU A 163 -16.72 13.12 3.02
N ILE A 164 -15.64 12.49 3.53
CA ILE A 164 -15.73 11.56 4.67
C ILE A 164 -16.31 12.28 5.90
N ILE A 165 -15.75 13.44 6.29
CA ILE A 165 -16.19 14.17 7.48
C ILE A 165 -17.66 14.62 7.37
N GLU A 166 -18.09 15.05 6.20
CA GLU A 166 -19.48 15.44 5.94
C GLU A 166 -20.47 14.26 6.07
N ASN A 167 -20.05 13.05 5.71
CA ASN A 167 -20.90 11.84 5.73
C ASN A 167 -20.69 10.93 6.95
N ILE A 168 -19.73 11.23 7.81
CA ILE A 168 -19.34 10.36 8.92
C ILE A 168 -20.40 10.34 10.03
N THR A 169 -20.64 9.16 10.60
CA THR A 169 -21.52 8.97 11.74
C THR A 169 -20.78 8.97 13.08
N GLU A 170 -21.55 8.97 14.15
CA GLU A 170 -21.02 8.87 15.51
C GLU A 170 -20.22 7.58 15.73
N ASN A 171 -19.20 7.67 16.59
CA ASN A 171 -18.33 6.56 16.98
C ASN A 171 -17.61 5.88 15.80
N SER A 172 -17.34 6.64 14.74
CA SER A 172 -16.63 6.16 13.56
C SER A 172 -15.13 6.41 13.65
N SER A 173 -14.37 5.71 12.81
CA SER A 173 -12.91 5.80 12.77
C SER A 173 -12.40 6.07 11.37
N ILE A 174 -11.43 6.95 11.24
CA ILE A 174 -10.75 7.30 10.01
C ILE A 174 -9.26 6.92 10.14
N PHE A 175 -8.77 6.10 9.24
CA PHE A 175 -7.36 5.75 9.13
C PHE A 175 -6.76 6.44 7.90
N LEU A 176 -5.90 7.43 8.12
CA LEU A 176 -5.25 8.21 7.08
C LEU A 176 -3.96 7.49 6.64
N LEU A 177 -4.04 6.68 5.60
CA LEU A 177 -2.92 5.91 5.03
C LEU A 177 -2.36 6.55 3.77
N GLY A 178 -3.16 7.33 3.04
CA GLY A 178 -2.73 8.10 1.89
C GLY A 178 -1.89 9.29 2.33
N THR A 179 -0.67 9.46 1.77
CA THR A 179 0.14 10.66 2.06
C THR A 179 -0.54 11.89 1.46
N PRO A 180 -0.92 12.91 2.28
CA PRO A 180 -1.51 14.14 1.76
C PRO A 180 -0.53 14.86 0.83
N ARG A 181 -0.97 15.19 -0.38
CA ARG A 181 -0.14 15.82 -1.42
C ARG A 181 -0.72 17.13 -1.96
N GLU A 182 -2.01 17.33 -1.77
CA GLU A 182 -2.74 18.47 -2.31
C GLU A 182 -3.65 19.07 -1.25
N GLY A 183 -3.55 20.37 -1.06
CA GLY A 183 -4.48 21.16 -0.24
C GLY A 183 -4.27 21.07 1.26
N THR A 184 -5.00 21.93 1.96
CA THR A 184 -5.14 21.92 3.41
C THR A 184 -6.47 21.31 3.78
N TYR A 185 -6.49 20.50 4.85
CA TYR A 185 -7.70 19.91 5.38
C TYR A 185 -8.22 20.80 6.51
N LEU A 186 -9.38 21.40 6.31
CA LEU A 186 -10.10 22.04 7.40
C LEU A 186 -11.04 20.98 7.99
N ILE A 187 -10.69 20.46 9.15
CA ILE A 187 -11.55 19.58 9.94
C ILE A 187 -12.16 20.45 11.03
N ASP A 188 -13.49 20.45 11.14
CA ASP A 188 -14.17 21.11 12.26
C ASP A 188 -13.97 20.29 13.55
N PRO A 189 -13.24 20.81 14.55
CA PRO A 189 -13.06 20.11 15.82
C PRO A 189 -14.38 19.81 16.55
N LEU A 190 -15.39 20.65 16.32
CA LEU A 190 -16.71 20.48 16.93
C LEU A 190 -17.42 19.22 16.39
N GLU A 191 -17.30 18.94 15.08
CA GLU A 191 -17.85 17.72 14.49
C GLU A 191 -17.14 16.47 15.03
N ILE A 192 -15.81 16.50 15.19
CA ILE A 192 -15.05 15.41 15.80
C ILE A 192 -15.54 15.16 17.23
N HIS A 193 -15.66 16.22 18.01
CA HIS A 193 -16.07 16.13 19.41
C HIS A 193 -17.51 15.61 19.55
N ARG A 194 -18.46 16.19 18.81
CA ARG A 194 -19.88 15.82 18.89
C ARG A 194 -20.16 14.39 18.45
N LYS A 195 -19.47 13.93 17.41
CA LYS A 195 -19.67 12.61 16.83
C LYS A 195 -18.74 11.54 17.43
N ASN A 196 -17.86 11.89 18.38
CA ASN A 196 -16.87 10.97 18.97
C ASN A 196 -16.05 10.24 17.89
N ILE A 197 -15.49 10.99 16.94
CA ILE A 197 -14.74 10.46 15.80
C ILE A 197 -13.30 10.20 16.22
N ASN A 198 -12.75 9.04 15.83
CA ASN A 198 -11.35 8.70 15.98
C ASN A 198 -10.60 8.93 14.66
N ILE A 199 -9.48 9.66 14.69
CA ILE A 199 -8.64 9.89 13.51
C ILE A 199 -7.23 9.37 13.79
N PHE A 200 -6.77 8.43 12.97
CA PHE A 200 -5.46 7.79 13.11
C PHE A 200 -4.57 8.08 11.89
N GLY A 201 -3.40 8.64 12.11
CA GLY A 201 -2.37 8.75 11.07
C GLY A 201 -1.62 7.44 10.88
N GLY A 202 -1.39 7.05 9.63
CA GLY A 202 -0.71 5.82 9.24
C GLY A 202 0.55 6.06 8.41
N HIS A 203 1.61 6.59 9.02
CA HIS A 203 2.89 6.75 8.34
C HIS A 203 3.93 5.74 8.88
N GLU A 204 4.39 4.84 8.03
CA GLU A 204 5.28 3.74 8.42
C GLU A 204 6.64 4.17 8.99
N LEU A 205 7.10 5.39 8.66
CA LEU A 205 8.40 5.89 9.12
C LEU A 205 8.34 6.59 10.48
N ASN A 206 7.15 7.04 10.90
CA ASN A 206 7.00 7.82 12.11
C ASN A 206 6.52 6.96 13.28
N GLY A 207 7.19 7.06 14.42
CA GLY A 207 6.83 6.34 15.64
C GLY A 207 7.21 4.85 15.65
N HIS A 208 7.91 4.35 14.62
CA HIS A 208 8.34 2.96 14.53
C HIS A 208 9.84 2.85 14.32
N SER A 209 10.50 2.03 15.15
CA SER A 209 11.91 1.74 14.96
C SER A 209 12.16 0.97 13.67
N TRP A 210 13.40 1.04 13.19
CA TRP A 210 13.82 0.24 12.03
C TRP A 210 13.59 -1.26 12.26
N GLN A 211 13.92 -1.75 13.45
CA GLN A 211 13.75 -3.15 13.84
C GLN A 211 12.29 -3.60 13.77
N ASN A 212 11.36 -2.76 14.26
CA ASN A 212 9.93 -3.07 14.20
C ASN A 212 9.43 -3.15 12.76
N ARG A 213 9.87 -2.24 11.89
CA ARG A 213 9.51 -2.26 10.45
C ARG A 213 10.07 -3.50 9.74
N ASN A 214 11.32 -3.85 10.03
CA ASN A 214 11.94 -5.06 9.49
C ASN A 214 11.21 -6.32 9.96
N SER A 215 10.91 -6.43 11.24
CA SER A 215 10.12 -7.56 11.78
C SER A 215 8.75 -7.65 11.10
N CYS A 216 8.03 -6.53 10.97
CA CYS A 216 6.75 -6.49 10.26
C CYS A 216 6.88 -6.95 8.80
N PHE A 217 7.93 -6.53 8.10
CA PHE A 217 8.18 -6.93 6.72
C PHE A 217 8.41 -8.44 6.58
N ILE A 218 9.27 -9.00 7.44
CA ILE A 218 9.57 -10.44 7.44
C ILE A 218 8.32 -11.28 7.77
N ASP A 219 7.50 -10.85 8.73
CA ASP A 219 6.25 -11.53 9.06
C ASP A 219 5.27 -11.51 7.87
N LEU A 220 5.17 -10.38 7.18
CA LEU A 220 4.34 -10.25 5.98
C LEU A 220 4.87 -11.11 4.83
N LEU A 221 6.18 -11.20 4.62
CA LEU A 221 6.78 -12.09 3.63
C LEU A 221 6.40 -13.55 3.90
N LYS A 222 6.53 -14.01 5.15
CA LYS A 222 6.13 -15.38 5.56
C LYS A 222 4.65 -15.63 5.30
N LYS A 223 3.79 -14.68 5.70
CA LYS A 223 2.34 -14.74 5.50
C LYS A 223 1.95 -14.79 4.01
N ASN A 224 2.62 -14.01 3.19
CA ASN A 224 2.31 -13.84 1.77
C ASN A 224 2.96 -14.92 0.88
N ARG A 225 3.89 -15.74 1.39
CA ARG A 225 4.71 -16.67 0.62
C ARG A 225 3.94 -17.53 -0.40
N ASN A 226 2.75 -18.00 0.01
CA ASN A 226 1.94 -18.90 -0.79
C ASN A 226 0.77 -18.21 -1.50
N LYS A 227 0.72 -16.88 -1.48
CA LYS A 227 -0.34 -16.14 -2.19
C LYS A 227 -0.03 -16.08 -3.69
N GLU A 228 -1.03 -16.38 -4.49
CA GLU A 228 -0.97 -16.16 -5.93
C GLU A 228 -1.22 -14.68 -6.23
N LEU A 229 -0.15 -13.94 -6.51
CA LEU A 229 -0.18 -12.49 -6.69
C LEU A 229 0.18 -12.03 -8.10
N LYS A 230 0.61 -12.94 -8.99
CA LYS A 230 1.06 -12.62 -10.36
C LYS A 230 0.11 -11.72 -11.14
N LYS A 231 -1.21 -11.89 -10.94
CA LYS A 231 -2.21 -11.08 -11.63
C LYS A 231 -2.33 -9.64 -11.13
N PHE A 232 -1.76 -9.35 -9.95
CA PHE A 232 -1.84 -8.03 -9.31
C PHE A 232 -0.56 -7.22 -9.45
N VAL A 233 0.47 -7.80 -10.07
CA VAL A 233 1.79 -7.18 -10.23
C VAL A 233 2.21 -7.28 -11.69
N ASN A 234 2.56 -6.15 -12.30
CA ASN A 234 3.20 -6.11 -13.60
C ASN A 234 4.70 -5.94 -13.42
N ILE A 235 5.49 -6.77 -14.11
CA ILE A 235 6.94 -6.70 -14.15
C ILE A 235 7.34 -6.24 -15.55
N TYR A 236 8.07 -5.13 -15.63
CA TYR A 236 8.56 -4.56 -16.88
C TYR A 236 10.08 -4.68 -16.94
N ASN A 237 10.61 -5.11 -18.08
CA ASN A 237 12.04 -5.04 -18.31
C ASN A 237 12.49 -3.58 -18.46
N GLU A 238 13.69 -3.27 -18.03
CA GLU A 238 14.31 -1.96 -18.16
C GLU A 238 14.27 -1.45 -19.62
N LYS A 239 13.72 -0.27 -19.81
CA LYS A 239 13.71 0.47 -21.09
C LYS A 239 13.77 1.96 -20.80
N PRO A 240 14.32 2.78 -21.72
CA PRO A 240 14.24 4.24 -21.60
C PRO A 240 12.79 4.69 -21.38
N ASN A 241 12.58 5.59 -20.42
CA ASN A 241 11.27 6.17 -20.09
C ASN A 241 10.19 5.19 -19.60
N ILE A 242 10.53 3.94 -19.25
CA ILE A 242 9.53 2.96 -18.80
C ILE A 242 8.74 3.47 -17.58
N VAL A 243 9.40 4.13 -16.62
CA VAL A 243 8.74 4.71 -15.43
C VAL A 243 7.66 5.70 -15.84
N ASN A 244 7.98 6.65 -16.73
CA ASN A 244 7.02 7.66 -17.17
C ASN A 244 5.84 7.02 -17.91
N ASN A 245 6.10 6.03 -18.75
CA ASN A 245 5.05 5.31 -19.48
C ASN A 245 4.12 4.56 -18.52
N VAL A 246 4.67 3.94 -17.49
CA VAL A 246 3.92 3.23 -16.47
C VAL A 246 3.11 4.20 -15.60
N LEU A 247 3.66 5.36 -15.22
CA LEU A 247 2.95 6.37 -14.44
C LEU A 247 1.75 6.97 -15.19
N GLN A 248 1.83 7.05 -16.51
CA GLN A 248 0.72 7.54 -17.36
C GLN A 248 -0.40 6.51 -17.55
N ARG A 249 -0.10 5.20 -17.44
CA ARG A 249 -1.06 4.11 -17.68
C ARG A 249 -1.26 3.32 -16.41
N LYS A 250 -2.48 3.31 -15.88
CA LYS A 250 -2.80 2.48 -14.72
C LYS A 250 -3.37 1.15 -15.19
N ASN A 251 -2.54 0.12 -15.19
CA ASN A 251 -2.91 -1.21 -15.72
C ASN A 251 -2.95 -2.29 -14.63
N ASN A 252 -2.46 -2.00 -13.41
CA ASN A 252 -2.47 -2.95 -12.30
C ASN A 252 -2.29 -2.22 -10.95
N PHE A 253 -2.32 -2.96 -9.83
CA PHE A 253 -2.14 -2.43 -8.48
C PHE A 253 -0.68 -2.19 -8.14
N PHE A 254 0.20 -3.09 -8.60
CA PHE A 254 1.63 -2.98 -8.36
C PHE A 254 2.41 -3.06 -9.66
N GLU A 255 3.49 -2.33 -9.73
CA GLU A 255 4.34 -2.25 -10.90
C GLU A 255 5.81 -2.25 -10.48
N VAL A 256 6.59 -3.07 -11.17
CA VAL A 256 7.99 -3.37 -10.86
C VAL A 256 8.80 -3.28 -12.13
N ILE A 257 10.00 -2.70 -12.05
CA ILE A 257 10.98 -2.69 -13.13
C ILE A 257 12.06 -3.71 -12.80
N LYS A 258 12.34 -4.58 -13.74
CA LYS A 258 13.45 -5.53 -13.69
C LYS A 258 14.62 -4.99 -14.49
N TYR A 259 15.82 -5.04 -13.90
CA TYR A 259 17.07 -4.65 -14.52
C TYR A 259 17.88 -5.86 -14.97
N ASP A 260 18.60 -5.71 -16.07
CA ASP A 260 19.62 -6.66 -16.50
C ASP A 260 20.91 -6.34 -15.71
N ILE A 261 21.36 -7.28 -14.86
CA ILE A 261 22.48 -7.12 -13.91
C ILE A 261 23.64 -8.06 -14.24
#